data_eef57194ddec7ff3014316132bda91e2
#
_entry.id   eef57194ddec7ff3014316132bda91e2
#
_cell.length_a   1.000
_cell.length_b   1.000
_cell.length_c   1.000
_cell.angle_alpha   90.00
_cell.angle_beta   90.00
_cell.angle_gamma   90.00
#
_symmetry.space_group_name_H-M   'P 1'
#
loop_
_entity.id
_entity.type
_entity.pdbx_description
1 polymer ?
#
loop_
_entity_poly.entity_id
_entity_poly.type
_entity_poly.pdbx_seq_one_letter_code
_entity_poly.pdbx_strand_id
1 'polypeptide(L)'
;MGGTFDPIHHGHLVAASEVAVLFGLDEVVFVPTGQPWQKSDRDVAPAEDRYLMTVIATASNPRFSVSRVDVDRGGPTYTIDTLSDLQRQRPDDELFFITGADALSQILSWRDSDRCFELAHFIGVTRPGFDLGASHLPEGAVSLVEVPALAISSSDCRDRVGRGMPVWYLVPDGVVQYIEKRGLYRSGADARALAREGIAPRRVPGDDPPSGDRPTYDRPPATAPRTEGTPPEPPTTDLQEVPR
;
A
#
# COMPACT_ATOMS: atom_id res chain seq x y z
N MET A 1 -5.10 -1.35 9.81
CA MET A 1 -5.09 -0.04 9.12
C MET A 1 -6.30 0.05 8.21
N GLY A 2 -7.27 0.91 8.56
CA GLY A 2 -8.47 1.16 7.76
C GLY A 2 -8.24 2.27 6.74
N GLY A 3 -8.83 2.15 5.55
CA GLY A 3 -8.70 3.21 4.55
C GLY A 3 -9.50 2.95 3.28
N THR A 4 -9.76 4.02 2.52
CA THR A 4 -10.39 3.85 1.20
C THR A 4 -9.43 3.22 0.20
N PHE A 5 -8.12 3.53 0.28
CA PHE A 5 -7.05 3.03 -0.59
C PHE A 5 -7.40 3.17 -2.09
N ASP A 6 -7.64 4.40 -2.51
CA ASP A 6 -8.14 4.74 -3.84
C ASP A 6 -7.21 5.70 -4.62
N PRO A 7 -6.00 5.22 -5.06
CA PRO A 7 -5.37 3.96 -4.75
C PRO A 7 -4.58 3.97 -3.43
N ILE A 8 -4.15 2.79 -2.99
CA ILE A 8 -3.08 2.64 -2.01
C ILE A 8 -1.79 3.21 -2.59
N HIS A 9 -0.93 3.79 -1.73
CA HIS A 9 0.33 4.41 -2.15
C HIS A 9 1.44 4.21 -1.11
N HIS A 10 2.69 4.53 -1.47
CA HIS A 10 3.83 4.33 -0.58
C HIS A 10 3.70 5.05 0.76
N GLY A 11 3.01 6.19 0.83
CA GLY A 11 2.73 6.86 2.11
C GLY A 11 1.95 5.99 3.10
N HIS A 12 1.00 5.18 2.63
CA HIS A 12 0.29 4.23 3.48
C HIS A 12 1.21 3.10 3.98
N LEU A 13 2.05 2.57 3.08
CA LEU A 13 2.95 1.45 3.41
C LEU A 13 4.03 1.86 4.41
N VAL A 14 4.62 3.05 4.23
CA VAL A 14 5.59 3.62 5.17
C VAL A 14 4.94 3.82 6.54
N ALA A 15 3.78 4.47 6.59
CA ALA A 15 3.07 4.69 7.85
C ALA A 15 2.78 3.37 8.58
N ALA A 16 2.30 2.35 7.88
CA ALA A 16 2.04 1.02 8.44
C ALA A 16 3.31 0.34 8.97
N SER A 17 4.42 0.45 8.22
CA SER A 17 5.71 -0.13 8.60
C SER A 17 6.29 0.52 9.85
N GLU A 18 6.27 1.85 9.91
CA GLU A 18 6.77 2.61 11.07
C GLU A 18 5.96 2.30 12.32
N VAL A 19 4.63 2.34 12.23
CA VAL A 19 3.75 2.02 13.35
C VAL A 19 3.97 0.58 13.82
N ALA A 20 4.13 -0.39 12.90
CA ALA A 20 4.39 -1.77 13.26
C ALA A 20 5.67 -1.94 14.09
N VAL A 21 6.70 -1.15 13.80
CA VAL A 21 7.96 -1.18 14.57
C VAL A 21 7.81 -0.45 15.91
N LEU A 22 7.23 0.75 15.91
CA LEU A 22 7.12 1.59 17.11
C LEU A 22 6.24 0.96 18.20
N PHE A 23 5.19 0.25 17.81
CA PHE A 23 4.26 -0.41 18.73
C PHE A 23 4.51 -1.91 18.89
N GLY A 24 5.54 -2.47 18.23
CA GLY A 24 5.86 -3.89 18.32
C GLY A 24 4.74 -4.80 17.78
N LEU A 25 3.99 -4.34 16.77
CA LEU A 25 2.87 -5.12 16.23
C LEU A 25 3.36 -6.36 15.50
N ASP A 26 2.69 -7.49 15.70
CA ASP A 26 3.00 -8.75 15.01
C ASP A 26 2.59 -8.70 13.54
N GLU A 27 1.45 -8.08 13.25
CA GLU A 27 0.87 -7.98 11.93
C GLU A 27 0.19 -6.62 11.72
N VAL A 28 0.20 -6.10 10.50
CA VAL A 28 -0.68 -5.00 10.08
C VAL A 28 -1.67 -5.49 9.04
N VAL A 29 -2.94 -5.53 9.43
CA VAL A 29 -4.05 -5.88 8.55
C VAL A 29 -4.57 -4.63 7.86
N PHE A 30 -4.45 -4.54 6.55
CA PHE A 30 -5.07 -3.49 5.75
C PHE A 30 -6.54 -3.85 5.50
N VAL A 31 -7.43 -2.89 5.74
CA VAL A 31 -8.88 -3.08 5.56
C VAL A 31 -9.41 -2.01 4.59
N PRO A 32 -9.47 -2.32 3.27
CA PRO A 32 -10.11 -1.43 2.31
C PRO A 32 -11.60 -1.29 2.61
N THR A 33 -12.09 -0.06 2.75
CA THR A 33 -13.52 0.19 2.98
C THR A 33 -14.37 -0.34 1.84
N GLY A 34 -15.52 -0.93 2.12
CA GLY A 34 -16.51 -1.34 1.10
C GLY A 34 -17.09 -0.10 0.42
N GLN A 35 -18.07 0.52 1.04
CA GLN A 35 -18.67 1.78 0.60
C GLN A 35 -18.31 2.89 1.59
N PRO A 36 -17.36 3.80 1.24
CA PRO A 36 -16.97 4.89 2.14
C PRO A 36 -18.06 5.96 2.18
N TRP A 37 -18.86 5.97 3.23
CA TRP A 37 -19.98 6.93 3.41
C TRP A 37 -19.53 8.39 3.41
N GLN A 38 -18.30 8.67 3.87
CA GLN A 38 -17.72 10.03 3.88
C GLN A 38 -17.31 10.53 2.49
N LYS A 39 -17.42 9.71 1.44
CA LYS A 39 -16.98 10.01 0.08
C LYS A 39 -18.07 9.73 -0.95
N SER A 40 -19.34 9.81 -0.52
CA SER A 40 -20.51 9.58 -1.37
C SER A 40 -20.70 10.62 -2.48
N ASP A 41 -20.03 11.76 -2.36
CA ASP A 41 -20.08 12.89 -3.29
C ASP A 41 -19.09 12.80 -4.45
N ARG A 42 -18.29 11.73 -4.53
CA ARG A 42 -17.30 11.52 -5.58
C ARG A 42 -17.25 10.09 -6.08
N ASP A 43 -16.83 9.92 -7.32
CA ASP A 43 -16.51 8.60 -7.86
C ASP A 43 -15.30 7.99 -7.14
N VAL A 44 -15.53 6.84 -6.52
CA VAL A 44 -14.50 6.00 -5.89
C VAL A 44 -14.37 4.73 -6.73
N ALA A 45 -13.16 4.27 -6.98
CA ALA A 45 -12.96 3.01 -7.70
C ALA A 45 -13.69 1.86 -7.01
N PRO A 46 -14.20 0.85 -7.76
CA PRO A 46 -14.89 -0.29 -7.18
C PRO A 46 -14.14 -0.91 -6.01
N ALA A 47 -14.86 -1.34 -4.98
CA ALA A 47 -14.27 -1.91 -3.76
C ALA A 47 -13.32 -3.07 -4.08
N GLU A 48 -13.65 -3.90 -5.05
CA GLU A 48 -12.84 -5.02 -5.50
C GLU A 48 -11.51 -4.56 -6.12
N ASP A 49 -11.52 -3.52 -6.96
CA ASP A 49 -10.29 -2.97 -7.54
C ASP A 49 -9.38 -2.38 -6.45
N ARG A 50 -9.96 -1.69 -5.45
CA ARG A 50 -9.19 -1.14 -4.31
C ARG A 50 -8.61 -2.22 -3.41
N TYR A 51 -9.38 -3.28 -3.18
CA TYR A 51 -8.90 -4.47 -2.47
C TYR A 51 -7.73 -5.13 -3.21
N LEU A 52 -7.85 -5.39 -4.51
CA LEU A 52 -6.80 -6.02 -5.30
C LEU A 52 -5.53 -5.15 -5.37
N MET A 53 -5.66 -3.83 -5.54
CA MET A 53 -4.51 -2.92 -5.46
C MET A 53 -3.84 -2.98 -4.10
N THR A 54 -4.61 -3.13 -3.01
CA THR A 54 -4.06 -3.25 -1.65
C THR A 54 -3.31 -4.58 -1.48
N VAL A 55 -3.86 -5.68 -1.96
CA VAL A 55 -3.19 -7.00 -1.97
C VAL A 55 -1.86 -6.94 -2.73
N ILE A 56 -1.87 -6.35 -3.94
CA ILE A 56 -0.66 -6.19 -4.75
C ILE A 56 0.39 -5.36 -4.00
N ALA A 57 -0.03 -4.27 -3.38
CA ALA A 57 0.88 -3.34 -2.71
C ALA A 57 1.54 -3.93 -1.46
N THR A 58 0.85 -4.82 -0.75
CA THR A 58 1.31 -5.38 0.52
C THR A 58 2.03 -6.72 0.37
N ALA A 59 1.93 -7.37 -0.78
CA ALA A 59 2.39 -8.75 -1.01
C ALA A 59 3.88 -9.00 -0.71
N SER A 60 4.73 -7.99 -0.78
CA SER A 60 6.17 -8.12 -0.54
C SER A 60 6.56 -8.07 0.94
N ASN A 61 5.67 -7.63 1.83
CA ASN A 61 5.97 -7.51 3.26
C ASN A 61 5.27 -8.64 4.04
N PRO A 62 6.03 -9.57 4.65
CA PRO A 62 5.46 -10.72 5.35
C PRO A 62 4.64 -10.37 6.59
N ARG A 63 4.78 -9.13 7.11
CA ARG A 63 3.99 -8.64 8.26
C ARG A 63 2.70 -7.94 7.83
N PHE A 64 2.42 -7.84 6.53
CA PHE A 64 1.23 -7.17 6.01
C PHE A 64 0.26 -8.18 5.43
N SER A 65 -1.00 -8.04 5.80
CA SER A 65 -2.11 -8.78 5.20
C SER A 65 -3.25 -7.86 4.82
N VAL A 66 -4.23 -8.39 4.12
CA VAL A 66 -5.41 -7.62 3.68
C VAL A 66 -6.68 -8.37 4.03
N SER A 67 -7.58 -7.71 4.75
CA SER A 67 -8.89 -8.28 5.07
C SER A 67 -9.97 -7.77 4.11
N ARG A 68 -10.88 -8.65 3.74
CA ARG A 68 -12.06 -8.35 2.92
C ARG A 68 -13.29 -7.97 3.74
N VAL A 69 -13.18 -7.91 5.05
CA VAL A 69 -14.32 -7.81 5.97
C VAL A 69 -15.31 -6.70 5.60
N ASP A 70 -14.84 -5.53 5.18
CA ASP A 70 -15.70 -4.41 4.79
C ASP A 70 -16.22 -4.54 3.35
N VAL A 71 -15.43 -5.13 2.46
CA VAL A 71 -15.82 -5.39 1.06
C VAL A 71 -16.94 -6.42 1.01
N ASP A 72 -16.83 -7.49 1.80
CA ASP A 72 -17.76 -8.61 1.81
C ASP A 72 -19.06 -8.29 2.59
N ARG A 73 -18.98 -7.41 3.61
CA ARG A 73 -20.18 -6.99 4.37
C ARG A 73 -21.19 -6.26 3.50
N GLY A 74 -20.72 -5.50 2.50
CA GLY A 74 -21.55 -4.62 1.69
C GLY A 74 -22.16 -3.44 2.48
N GLY A 75 -22.72 -2.48 1.77
CA GLY A 75 -23.31 -1.29 2.37
C GLY A 75 -22.26 -0.29 2.94
N PRO A 76 -22.71 0.76 3.66
CA PRO A 76 -21.84 1.77 4.24
C PRO A 76 -20.88 1.15 5.26
N THR A 77 -19.60 1.51 5.17
CA THR A 77 -18.56 1.03 6.09
C THR A 77 -18.40 1.98 7.28
N TYR A 78 -18.58 1.46 8.49
CA TYR A 78 -18.31 2.17 9.73
C TYR A 78 -17.20 1.46 10.52
N THR A 79 -16.32 2.22 11.15
CA THR A 79 -15.18 1.68 11.90
C THR A 79 -15.60 0.72 13.01
N ILE A 80 -16.69 0.98 13.68
CA ILE A 80 -17.22 0.09 14.73
C ILE A 80 -17.57 -1.30 14.20
N ASP A 81 -18.16 -1.37 13.01
CA ASP A 81 -18.51 -2.65 12.39
C ASP A 81 -17.24 -3.42 11.99
N THR A 82 -16.24 -2.71 11.44
CA THR A 82 -14.93 -3.29 11.10
C THR A 82 -14.22 -3.87 12.31
N LEU A 83 -14.12 -3.09 13.40
CA LEU A 83 -13.48 -3.54 14.64
C LEU A 83 -14.21 -4.72 15.27
N SER A 84 -15.55 -4.68 15.30
CA SER A 84 -16.37 -5.77 15.83
C SER A 84 -16.22 -7.06 15.04
N ASP A 85 -16.11 -6.96 13.71
CA ASP A 85 -15.90 -8.14 12.84
C ASP A 85 -14.50 -8.73 13.04
N LEU A 86 -13.46 -7.89 13.13
CA LEU A 86 -12.10 -8.34 13.38
C LEU A 86 -11.97 -8.98 14.78
N GLN A 87 -12.55 -8.36 15.82
CA GLN A 87 -12.54 -8.93 17.17
C GLN A 87 -13.22 -10.28 17.23
N ARG A 88 -14.32 -10.49 16.49
CA ARG A 88 -14.99 -11.80 16.42
C ARG A 88 -14.17 -12.86 15.68
N GLN A 89 -13.40 -12.46 14.67
CA GLN A 89 -12.52 -13.36 13.91
C GLN A 89 -11.26 -13.72 14.69
N ARG A 90 -10.80 -12.80 15.54
CA ARG A 90 -9.55 -12.90 16.31
C ARG A 90 -9.80 -12.45 17.76
N PRO A 91 -10.48 -13.26 18.56
CA PRO A 91 -10.94 -12.84 19.90
C PRO A 91 -9.82 -12.63 20.91
N ASP A 92 -8.66 -13.23 20.69
CA ASP A 92 -7.50 -13.18 21.58
C ASP A 92 -6.49 -12.08 21.17
N ASP A 93 -6.72 -11.41 20.04
CA ASP A 93 -5.81 -10.37 19.54
C ASP A 93 -6.12 -9.00 20.20
N GLU A 94 -5.06 -8.27 20.53
CA GLU A 94 -5.15 -6.85 20.88
C GLU A 94 -5.18 -6.02 19.58
N LEU A 95 -6.20 -5.16 19.44
CA LEU A 95 -6.41 -4.39 18.22
C LEU A 95 -5.86 -2.96 18.34
N PHE A 96 -5.07 -2.56 17.36
CA PHE A 96 -4.60 -1.19 17.15
C PHE A 96 -5.17 -0.64 15.84
N PHE A 97 -5.90 0.49 15.90
CA PHE A 97 -6.49 1.09 14.70
C PHE A 97 -5.63 2.23 14.16
N ILE A 98 -4.93 2.00 13.06
CA ILE A 98 -4.04 2.97 12.43
C ILE A 98 -4.84 3.81 11.43
N THR A 99 -4.80 5.14 11.58
CA THR A 99 -5.46 6.10 10.68
C THR A 99 -4.65 7.39 10.57
N GLY A 100 -4.95 8.22 9.55
CA GLY A 100 -4.37 9.56 9.47
C GLY A 100 -4.91 10.47 10.58
N ALA A 101 -4.07 11.37 11.08
CA ALA A 101 -4.45 12.30 12.14
C ALA A 101 -5.65 13.20 11.76
N ASP A 102 -5.78 13.56 10.48
CA ASP A 102 -6.93 14.32 9.97
C ASP A 102 -8.25 13.57 10.16
N ALA A 103 -8.27 12.24 9.96
CA ALA A 103 -9.43 11.42 10.19
C ALA A 103 -9.67 11.22 11.69
N LEU A 104 -8.59 11.07 12.47
CA LEU A 104 -8.67 10.93 13.93
C LEU A 104 -9.24 12.17 14.60
N SER A 105 -8.97 13.37 14.09
CA SER A 105 -9.56 14.62 14.63
C SER A 105 -11.09 14.64 14.61
N GLN A 106 -11.71 13.81 13.78
CA GLN A 106 -13.16 13.67 13.64
C GLN A 106 -13.72 12.42 14.33
N ILE A 107 -12.89 11.67 15.07
CA ILE A 107 -13.28 10.35 15.60
C ILE A 107 -14.51 10.43 16.53
N LEU A 108 -14.66 11.50 17.31
CA LEU A 108 -15.81 11.68 18.19
C LEU A 108 -17.15 11.85 17.45
N SER A 109 -17.10 12.18 16.15
CA SER A 109 -18.27 12.22 15.26
C SER A 109 -18.56 10.87 14.59
N TRP A 110 -17.70 9.87 14.77
CA TRP A 110 -17.92 8.56 14.19
C TRP A 110 -19.02 7.81 14.95
N ARG A 111 -19.70 6.94 14.23
CA ARG A 111 -20.73 6.10 14.82
C ARG A 111 -20.15 5.25 15.93
N ASP A 112 -20.80 5.28 17.09
CA ASP A 112 -20.43 4.51 18.30
C ASP A 112 -18.94 4.66 18.68
N SER A 113 -18.42 5.90 18.65
CA SER A 113 -17.02 6.23 18.92
C SER A 113 -16.52 5.68 20.27
N ASP A 114 -17.33 5.77 21.33
CA ASP A 114 -16.96 5.25 22.66
C ASP A 114 -16.66 3.75 22.59
N ARG A 115 -17.51 3.01 21.88
CA ARG A 115 -17.30 1.58 21.70
C ARG A 115 -16.09 1.26 20.81
N CYS A 116 -15.75 2.14 19.88
CA CYS A 116 -14.50 1.99 19.10
C CYS A 116 -13.27 2.01 20.02
N PHE A 117 -13.24 2.90 21.02
CA PHE A 117 -12.15 2.99 22.01
C PHE A 117 -12.09 1.79 22.96
N GLU A 118 -13.23 1.13 23.21
CA GLU A 118 -13.26 -0.11 23.99
C GLU A 118 -12.64 -1.31 23.21
N LEU A 119 -12.74 -1.29 21.87
CA LEU A 119 -12.31 -2.40 21.01
C LEU A 119 -10.88 -2.27 20.52
N ALA A 120 -10.34 -1.05 20.43
CA ALA A 120 -9.01 -0.86 19.87
C ALA A 120 -8.31 0.39 20.45
N HIS A 121 -6.99 0.32 20.56
CA HIS A 121 -6.16 1.50 20.75
C HIS A 121 -5.99 2.22 19.41
N PHE A 122 -6.20 3.54 19.37
CA PHE A 122 -6.12 4.31 18.14
C PHE A 122 -4.74 4.95 17.95
N ILE A 123 -4.18 4.81 16.74
CA ILE A 123 -2.91 5.40 16.37
C ILE A 123 -3.15 6.39 15.24
N GLY A 124 -2.99 7.67 15.55
CA GLY A 124 -3.04 8.76 14.58
C GLY A 124 -1.66 9.01 13.99
N VAL A 125 -1.53 8.79 12.68
CA VAL A 125 -0.28 9.06 11.97
C VAL A 125 -0.27 10.51 11.51
N THR A 126 0.75 11.26 11.94
CA THR A 126 0.94 12.67 11.62
C THR A 126 2.10 12.89 10.65
N ARG A 127 2.11 14.07 10.06
CA ARG A 127 3.26 14.61 9.32
C ARG A 127 4.00 15.61 10.20
N PRO A 128 5.30 15.85 9.98
CA PRO A 128 6.04 16.87 10.72
C PRO A 128 5.32 18.21 10.74
N GLY A 129 5.15 18.77 11.96
CA GLY A 129 4.50 20.06 12.15
C GLY A 129 2.95 20.03 12.19
N PHE A 130 2.33 18.87 12.23
CA PHE A 130 0.88 18.75 12.43
C PHE A 130 0.55 18.70 13.93
N ASP A 131 -0.27 19.64 14.40
CA ASP A 131 -0.81 19.67 15.77
C ASP A 131 -2.28 19.28 15.75
N LEU A 132 -2.65 18.21 16.43
CA LEU A 132 -4.04 17.77 16.55
C LEU A 132 -4.90 18.66 17.46
N GLY A 133 -4.30 19.67 18.09
CA GLY A 133 -5.00 20.46 19.10
C GLY A 133 -5.64 19.53 20.15
N ALA A 134 -4.95 19.26 21.22
CA ALA A 134 -5.18 18.21 22.21
C ALA A 134 -6.51 18.27 22.98
N SER A 135 -7.63 18.51 22.34
CA SER A 135 -8.90 18.69 23.01
C SER A 135 -9.81 17.48 22.78
N HIS A 136 -10.08 16.74 23.82
CA HIS A 136 -11.23 15.84 24.00
C HIS A 136 -11.10 14.36 23.58
N LEU A 137 -9.91 13.87 23.23
CA LEU A 137 -9.74 12.43 23.04
C LEU A 137 -9.59 11.73 24.39
N PRO A 138 -10.16 10.52 24.60
CA PRO A 138 -10.03 9.79 25.84
C PRO A 138 -8.55 9.55 26.18
N GLU A 139 -8.17 9.84 27.41
CA GLU A 139 -6.79 9.65 27.90
C GLU A 139 -6.40 8.16 27.78
N GLY A 140 -5.24 7.89 27.21
CA GLY A 140 -4.72 6.53 27.04
C GLY A 140 -5.32 5.73 25.88
N ALA A 141 -6.42 6.17 25.25
CA ALA A 141 -7.03 5.45 24.13
C ALA A 141 -6.43 5.79 22.75
N VAL A 142 -5.64 6.86 22.67
CA VAL A 142 -5.11 7.40 21.43
C VAL A 142 -3.63 7.72 21.56
N SER A 143 -2.85 7.30 20.59
CA SER A 143 -1.45 7.69 20.41
C SER A 143 -1.27 8.45 19.10
N LEU A 144 -0.46 9.51 19.13
CA LEU A 144 -0.06 10.26 17.94
C LEU A 144 1.39 9.93 17.61
N VAL A 145 1.63 9.61 16.35
CA VAL A 145 2.94 9.22 15.87
C VAL A 145 3.32 10.03 14.66
N GLU A 146 4.45 10.72 14.75
CA GLU A 146 5.08 11.32 13.59
C GLU A 146 5.90 10.25 12.85
N VAL A 147 5.61 10.07 11.58
CA VAL A 147 6.31 9.11 10.71
C VAL A 147 7.02 9.86 9.58
N PRO A 148 8.06 9.25 8.96
CA PRO A 148 8.66 9.81 7.75
C PRO A 148 7.57 10.07 6.70
N ALA A 149 7.16 11.33 6.56
CA ALA A 149 6.04 11.69 5.71
C ALA A 149 6.47 11.74 4.25
N LEU A 150 5.88 10.87 3.44
CA LEU A 150 5.87 11.05 2.00
C LEU A 150 4.70 11.97 1.65
N ALA A 151 4.98 13.06 0.94
CA ALA A 151 3.94 13.99 0.47
C ALA A 151 3.19 13.38 -0.73
N ILE A 152 2.57 12.20 -0.50
CA ILE A 152 1.79 11.46 -1.48
C ILE A 152 0.35 11.39 -1.00
N SER A 153 -0.60 11.68 -1.87
CA SER A 153 -2.03 11.48 -1.59
C SER A 153 -2.70 10.67 -2.70
N SER A 154 -3.72 9.89 -2.32
CA SER A 154 -4.54 9.16 -3.31
C SER A 154 -5.19 10.14 -4.31
N SER A 155 -5.57 11.34 -3.88
CA SER A 155 -6.17 12.36 -4.76
C SER A 155 -5.19 12.84 -5.82
N ASP A 156 -3.93 13.11 -5.42
CA ASP A 156 -2.88 13.48 -6.38
C ASP A 156 -2.59 12.34 -7.36
N CYS A 157 -2.54 11.09 -6.88
CA CYS A 157 -2.34 9.94 -7.75
C CYS A 157 -3.46 9.82 -8.81
N ARG A 158 -4.74 9.98 -8.42
CA ARG A 158 -5.87 9.94 -9.37
C ARG A 158 -5.82 11.09 -10.37
N ASP A 159 -5.54 12.30 -9.91
CA ASP A 159 -5.43 13.48 -10.77
C ASP A 159 -4.30 13.31 -11.80
N ARG A 160 -3.14 12.82 -11.39
CA ARG A 160 -2.03 12.51 -12.30
C ARG A 160 -2.42 11.49 -13.37
N VAL A 161 -3.04 10.37 -12.99
CA VAL A 161 -3.51 9.36 -13.95
C VAL A 161 -4.53 9.97 -14.91
N GLY A 162 -5.48 10.77 -14.39
CA GLY A 162 -6.49 11.46 -15.21
C GLY A 162 -5.90 12.41 -16.24
N ARG A 163 -4.72 12.98 -15.98
CA ARG A 163 -3.97 13.83 -16.92
C ARG A 163 -2.94 13.06 -17.75
N GLY A 164 -2.89 11.75 -17.68
CA GLY A 164 -1.89 10.94 -18.38
C GLY A 164 -0.47 11.07 -17.82
N MET A 165 -0.31 11.58 -16.59
CA MET A 165 0.97 11.73 -15.93
C MET A 165 1.35 10.43 -15.20
N PRO A 166 2.64 10.08 -15.10
CA PRO A 166 3.08 8.86 -14.43
C PRO A 166 2.86 8.92 -12.91
N VAL A 167 2.55 7.77 -12.33
CA VAL A 167 2.46 7.55 -10.87
C VAL A 167 3.48 6.54 -10.36
N TRP A 168 4.49 6.22 -11.19
CA TRP A 168 5.63 5.39 -10.79
C TRP A 168 6.29 5.98 -9.54
N TYR A 169 6.65 5.12 -8.60
CA TYR A 169 7.26 5.47 -7.31
C TYR A 169 6.37 6.26 -6.34
N LEU A 170 5.16 6.67 -6.75
CA LEU A 170 4.12 7.15 -5.83
C LEU A 170 3.31 5.99 -5.28
N VAL A 171 3.04 5.00 -6.13
CA VAL A 171 2.42 3.72 -5.79
C VAL A 171 3.35 2.57 -6.17
N PRO A 172 3.22 1.37 -5.57
CA PRO A 172 4.00 0.20 -5.97
C PRO A 172 3.82 -0.14 -7.46
N ASP A 173 4.87 -0.65 -8.09
CA ASP A 173 4.90 -0.94 -9.54
C ASP A 173 3.72 -1.81 -10.02
N GLY A 174 3.39 -2.86 -9.24
CA GLY A 174 2.24 -3.71 -9.55
C GLY A 174 0.89 -2.97 -9.51
N VAL A 175 0.78 -1.93 -8.66
CA VAL A 175 -0.41 -1.07 -8.60
C VAL A 175 -0.47 -0.16 -9.82
N VAL A 176 0.67 0.39 -10.29
CA VAL A 176 0.72 1.14 -11.56
C VAL A 176 0.19 0.30 -12.70
N GLN A 177 0.72 -0.92 -12.85
CA GLN A 177 0.31 -1.86 -13.89
C GLN A 177 -1.17 -2.23 -13.79
N TYR A 178 -1.68 -2.40 -12.57
CA TYR A 178 -3.11 -2.69 -12.34
C TYR A 178 -4.00 -1.52 -12.77
N ILE A 179 -3.66 -0.29 -12.38
CA ILE A 179 -4.38 0.93 -12.77
C ILE A 179 -4.43 1.05 -14.29
N GLU A 180 -3.30 0.85 -14.97
CA GLU A 180 -3.21 0.92 -16.42
C GLU A 180 -4.07 -0.16 -17.10
N LYS A 181 -3.93 -1.43 -16.66
CA LYS A 181 -4.65 -2.58 -17.20
C LYS A 181 -6.18 -2.43 -17.05
N ARG A 182 -6.63 -1.87 -15.92
CA ARG A 182 -8.06 -1.67 -15.61
C ARG A 182 -8.61 -0.36 -16.14
N GLY A 183 -7.75 0.55 -16.62
CA GLY A 183 -8.15 1.88 -17.08
C GLY A 183 -8.73 2.76 -15.97
N LEU A 184 -8.33 2.52 -14.70
CA LEU A 184 -8.84 3.28 -13.56
C LEU A 184 -8.41 4.74 -13.62
N TYR A 185 -9.24 5.64 -13.09
CA TYR A 185 -8.99 7.09 -12.93
C TYR A 185 -8.83 7.88 -14.23
N ARG A 186 -9.07 7.29 -15.39
CA ARG A 186 -9.01 7.98 -16.69
C ARG A 186 -10.33 8.69 -16.97
N SER A 187 -10.30 9.85 -17.62
CA SER A 187 -11.51 10.50 -18.10
C SER A 187 -12.15 9.65 -19.19
N GLY A 188 -13.49 9.62 -19.24
CA GLY A 188 -14.22 8.79 -20.23
C GLY A 188 -13.90 9.12 -21.70
N ALA A 189 -13.29 10.28 -22.01
CA ALA A 189 -12.81 10.65 -23.33
C ALA A 189 -11.51 9.89 -23.67
N ASP A 190 -10.58 9.79 -22.72
CA ASP A 190 -9.29 9.12 -22.93
C ASP A 190 -9.41 7.59 -22.98
N ALA A 191 -10.33 7.04 -22.18
CA ALA A 191 -10.61 5.60 -22.20
C ALA A 191 -11.17 5.14 -23.57
N ARG A 192 -11.94 6.01 -24.27
CA ARG A 192 -12.46 5.74 -25.63
C ARG A 192 -11.40 5.93 -26.71
N ALA A 193 -10.45 6.83 -26.53
CA ALA A 193 -9.36 7.05 -27.47
C ALA A 193 -8.39 5.86 -27.50
N LEU A 194 -8.01 5.34 -26.34
CA LEU A 194 -7.12 4.16 -26.24
C LEU A 194 -7.77 2.85 -26.68
N ALA A 195 -9.07 2.70 -26.48
CA ALA A 195 -9.83 1.55 -27.03
C ALA A 195 -9.88 1.58 -28.56
N ARG A 196 -9.73 2.74 -29.19
CA ARG A 196 -9.68 2.89 -30.68
C ARG A 196 -8.26 2.74 -31.23
N GLU A 197 -7.24 3.01 -30.43
CA GLU A 197 -5.81 2.96 -30.84
C GLU A 197 -5.16 1.63 -30.49
N GLY A 198 -5.86 0.52 -30.31
CA GLY A 198 -5.35 -0.83 -30.08
C GLY A 198 -3.88 -0.87 -29.71
N ILE A 199 -3.55 -0.95 -28.42
CA ILE A 199 -2.25 -1.10 -27.75
C ILE A 199 -1.04 -1.09 -28.72
N ALA A 200 -0.68 0.06 -29.25
CA ALA A 200 0.65 0.29 -29.79
C ALA A 200 1.42 1.19 -28.79
N PRO A 201 2.59 0.80 -28.31
CA PRO A 201 3.40 1.67 -27.45
C PRO A 201 3.68 2.96 -28.22
N ARG A 202 3.31 4.08 -27.60
CA ARG A 202 3.55 5.42 -28.15
C ARG A 202 5.07 5.58 -28.35
N ARG A 203 5.51 5.73 -29.60
CA ARG A 203 6.89 6.14 -29.88
C ARG A 203 7.11 7.52 -29.27
N VAL A 204 8.13 7.63 -28.45
CA VAL A 204 8.62 8.92 -27.94
C VAL A 204 9.15 9.69 -29.15
N PRO A 205 8.77 10.97 -29.37
CA PRO A 205 9.38 11.80 -30.42
C PRO A 205 10.88 11.92 -30.14
N GLY A 206 11.72 11.35 -31.01
CA GLY A 206 13.17 11.32 -30.87
C GLY A 206 13.83 9.96 -30.97
N ASP A 207 13.07 8.88 -31.02
CA ASP A 207 13.59 7.50 -31.14
C ASP A 207 13.78 7.02 -32.60
N ASP A 208 13.92 7.92 -33.54
CA ASP A 208 14.42 7.52 -34.85
C ASP A 208 15.92 7.22 -34.72
N PRO A 209 16.36 5.97 -35.01
CA PRO A 209 17.78 5.66 -34.99
C PRO A 209 18.47 6.56 -36.04
N PRO A 210 19.64 7.16 -35.71
CA PRO A 210 20.38 7.94 -36.67
C PRO A 210 20.63 7.07 -37.90
N SER A 211 20.29 7.62 -39.07
CA SER A 211 20.60 6.99 -40.36
C SER A 211 22.10 7.04 -40.56
N GLY A 212 22.80 6.02 -40.15
CA GLY A 212 24.23 5.87 -40.25
C GLY A 212 24.70 4.56 -39.65
N ASP A 213 25.46 3.83 -40.41
CA ASP A 213 26.14 2.55 -40.23
C ASP A 213 26.08 1.98 -38.79
N ARG A 214 25.42 0.83 -38.65
CA ARG A 214 25.50 0.01 -37.43
C ARG A 214 26.97 -0.46 -37.27
N PRO A 215 27.62 -0.16 -36.13
CA PRO A 215 28.87 -0.83 -35.81
C PRO A 215 28.60 -2.34 -35.69
N THR A 216 29.30 -3.10 -36.49
CA THR A 216 29.32 -4.57 -36.36
C THR A 216 30.00 -4.92 -35.05
N TYR A 217 29.21 -5.34 -34.08
CA TYR A 217 29.77 -5.93 -32.86
C TYR A 217 30.32 -7.31 -33.23
N ASP A 218 31.65 -7.41 -33.32
CA ASP A 218 32.33 -8.69 -33.40
C ASP A 218 32.05 -9.50 -32.16
N ARG A 219 31.36 -10.60 -32.35
CA ARG A 219 31.05 -11.57 -31.30
C ARG A 219 32.37 -12.23 -30.87
N PRO A 220 32.79 -12.14 -29.59
CA PRO A 220 33.97 -12.83 -29.13
C PRO A 220 33.81 -14.35 -29.37
N PRO A 221 34.90 -15.08 -29.71
CA PRO A 221 34.85 -16.52 -29.99
C PRO A 221 34.38 -17.28 -28.75
N ALA A 222 33.54 -18.30 -28.98
CA ALA A 222 33.02 -19.18 -27.95
C ALA A 222 34.18 -19.78 -27.15
N THR A 223 34.20 -19.49 -25.84
CA THR A 223 35.15 -20.09 -24.90
C THR A 223 34.94 -21.60 -24.82
N ALA A 224 36.01 -22.35 -24.93
CA ALA A 224 36.08 -23.80 -24.83
C ALA A 224 35.50 -24.31 -23.48
N PRO A 225 35.00 -25.55 -23.41
CA PRO A 225 34.38 -26.10 -22.20
C PRO A 225 35.40 -26.17 -21.07
N ARG A 226 34.99 -25.66 -19.90
CA ARG A 226 35.76 -25.78 -18.64
C ARG A 226 35.83 -27.26 -18.25
N THR A 227 37.02 -27.77 -18.06
CA THR A 227 37.28 -29.05 -17.39
C THR A 227 36.77 -28.99 -15.96
N GLU A 228 35.98 -29.99 -15.59
CA GLU A 228 35.48 -30.20 -14.22
C GLU A 228 36.66 -30.37 -13.24
N GLY A 229 36.87 -29.36 -12.42
CA GLY A 229 37.74 -29.43 -11.24
C GLY A 229 36.95 -29.91 -10.04
N THR A 230 37.42 -30.94 -9.37
CA THR A 230 36.92 -31.53 -8.15
C THR A 230 36.69 -30.44 -7.08
N PRO A 231 35.53 -30.39 -6.39
CA PRO A 231 35.32 -29.42 -5.33
C PRO A 231 36.22 -29.68 -4.13
N PRO A 232 36.71 -28.63 -3.42
CA PRO A 232 37.51 -28.76 -2.22
C PRO A 232 36.66 -29.33 -1.06
N GLU A 233 37.28 -30.20 -0.26
CA GLU A 233 36.72 -30.77 0.96
C GLU A 233 36.38 -29.67 1.96
N PRO A 234 35.28 -29.82 2.75
CA PRO A 234 34.92 -28.87 3.81
C PRO A 234 35.93 -28.94 4.99
N PRO A 235 36.20 -27.82 5.65
CA PRO A 235 37.10 -27.81 6.82
C PRO A 235 36.50 -28.60 7.99
N THR A 236 37.29 -29.48 8.57
CA THR A 236 37.02 -30.19 9.82
C THR A 236 36.94 -29.19 10.98
N THR A 237 35.75 -29.09 11.58
CA THR A 237 35.55 -28.29 12.80
C THR A 237 35.96 -29.15 14.00
N ASP A 238 37.06 -28.79 14.64
CA ASP A 238 37.44 -29.28 15.94
C ASP A 238 36.45 -28.79 17.00
N LEU A 239 35.68 -29.72 17.57
CA LEU A 239 34.88 -29.48 18.75
C LEU A 239 35.80 -29.45 19.99
N GLN A 240 36.11 -28.25 20.46
CA GLN A 240 36.68 -28.05 21.80
C GLN A 240 35.56 -28.22 22.83
N GLU A 241 35.73 -29.22 23.69
CA GLU A 241 34.90 -29.44 24.87
C GLU A 241 35.00 -28.26 25.85
N VAL A 242 33.84 -27.78 26.30
CA VAL A 242 33.68 -26.82 27.39
C VAL A 242 33.57 -27.64 28.69
N PRO A 243 34.43 -27.43 29.73
CA PRO A 243 34.26 -28.10 31.01
C PRO A 243 33.12 -27.48 31.82
N ARG A 244 32.52 -28.36 32.66
CA ARG A 244 31.38 -28.14 33.57
C ARG A 244 31.61 -27.01 34.59
#